data_8ca86ab1f889d570ad1adff3f5658a99
#
_entry.id   8ca86ab1f889d570ad1adff3f5658a99
#
_cell.length_a   1.000
_cell.length_b   1.000
_cell.length_c   1.000
_cell.angle_alpha   90.00
_cell.angle_beta   90.00
_cell.angle_gamma   90.00
#
_symmetry.space_group_name_H-M   'P 1'
#
loop_
_entity.id
_entity.type
_entity.pdbx_description
1 polymer ?
#
loop_
_entity_poly.entity_id
_entity_poly.type
_entity_poly.pdbx_seq_one_letter_code
_entity_poly.pdbx_strand_id
1 'polypeptide(L)'
;MINGLSFFGLNGSGKSTLAHALAKQTDYFEMDAEDYYFPEQKESRKWAMDPNGLPVTEPLGTIPFSVSRTKEEVQNALINDFRIHPRFILSSVTMNWNEAILSRVDLAFLVQTPLEERLKRIRIREEKRFGERVLPGGDMYLQQMEFRTASKNRDPKEAEKSAKRLNCPIVVLDGTKSVEENLKRILRYLP
;
A
#
# COMPACT_ATOMS: atom_id res chain seq x y z
N MET A 1 6.63 -18.62 15.50
CA MET A 1 5.47 -18.56 14.56
C MET A 1 5.44 -17.15 14.02
N ILE A 2 5.34 -16.93 12.71
CA ILE A 2 5.27 -15.60 12.09
C ILE A 2 3.80 -15.20 12.03
N ASN A 3 3.41 -14.17 12.76
CA ASN A 3 2.04 -13.68 12.84
C ASN A 3 1.87 -12.32 12.11
N GLY A 4 2.83 -11.42 12.28
CA GLY A 4 2.79 -10.10 11.67
C GLY A 4 3.74 -9.99 10.49
N LEU A 5 3.20 -9.78 9.30
CA LEU A 5 3.97 -9.47 8.09
C LEU A 5 3.81 -7.99 7.73
N SER A 6 4.86 -7.37 7.21
CA SER A 6 4.75 -6.05 6.64
C SER A 6 5.33 -5.99 5.23
N PHE A 7 4.60 -5.35 4.32
CA PHE A 7 5.07 -4.96 3.00
C PHE A 7 5.19 -3.45 2.95
N PHE A 8 6.37 -2.93 2.72
CA PHE A 8 6.57 -1.49 2.66
C PHE A 8 7.46 -1.10 1.48
N GLY A 9 7.34 0.16 1.07
CA GLY A 9 8.02 0.68 -0.12
C GLY A 9 7.25 1.86 -0.70
N LEU A 10 7.92 2.65 -1.50
CA LEU A 10 7.37 3.90 -2.02
C LEU A 10 6.13 3.68 -2.91
N ASN A 11 5.33 4.74 -3.10
CA ASN A 11 4.14 4.70 -3.94
C ASN A 11 4.43 4.10 -5.33
N GLY A 12 3.59 3.17 -5.78
CA GLY A 12 3.77 2.46 -7.06
C GLY A 12 4.76 1.30 -7.03
N SER A 13 5.37 0.95 -5.88
CA SER A 13 6.34 -0.15 -5.79
C SER A 13 5.73 -1.56 -6.01
N GLY A 14 4.42 -1.74 -5.81
CA GLY A 14 3.75 -3.04 -5.91
C GLY A 14 3.50 -3.72 -4.57
N LYS A 15 3.82 -3.07 -3.42
CA LYS A 15 3.64 -3.63 -2.07
C LYS A 15 2.22 -4.15 -1.80
N SER A 16 1.19 -3.33 -2.06
CA SER A 16 -0.21 -3.73 -1.82
C SER A 16 -0.66 -4.86 -2.74
N THR A 17 -0.15 -4.91 -3.98
CA THR A 17 -0.41 -6.01 -4.91
C THR A 17 0.17 -7.33 -4.40
N LEU A 18 1.39 -7.31 -3.86
CA LEU A 18 2.03 -8.49 -3.28
C LEU A 18 1.35 -8.91 -1.98
N ALA A 19 0.99 -7.94 -1.11
CA ALA A 19 0.25 -8.19 0.12
C ALA A 19 -1.09 -8.88 -0.18
N HIS A 20 -1.86 -8.33 -1.12
CA HIS A 20 -3.13 -8.90 -1.56
C HIS A 20 -2.98 -10.31 -2.15
N ALA A 21 -1.98 -10.51 -3.02
CA ALA A 21 -1.74 -11.81 -3.62
C ALA A 21 -1.32 -12.87 -2.60
N LEU A 22 -0.56 -12.49 -1.56
CA LEU A 22 -0.21 -13.37 -0.47
C LEU A 22 -1.42 -13.68 0.41
N ALA A 23 -2.23 -12.68 0.78
CA ALA A 23 -3.43 -12.87 1.58
C ALA A 23 -4.43 -13.85 0.93
N LYS A 24 -4.53 -13.86 -0.40
CA LYS A 24 -5.37 -14.82 -1.14
C LYS A 24 -4.90 -16.28 -1.03
N GLN A 25 -3.64 -16.52 -0.71
CA GLN A 25 -3.04 -17.87 -0.65
C GLN A 25 -2.79 -18.34 0.79
N THR A 26 -3.07 -17.47 1.76
CA THR A 26 -2.77 -17.72 3.18
C THR A 26 -3.96 -17.26 4.05
N ASP A 27 -3.87 -17.55 5.34
CA ASP A 27 -4.87 -17.14 6.35
C ASP A 27 -4.53 -15.79 7.01
N TYR A 28 -3.59 -15.01 6.45
CA TYR A 28 -3.29 -13.68 6.94
C TYR A 28 -4.37 -12.67 6.52
N PHE A 29 -4.80 -11.85 7.46
CA PHE A 29 -5.72 -10.74 7.20
C PHE A 29 -4.97 -9.56 6.58
N GLU A 30 -5.45 -9.09 5.43
CA GLU A 30 -4.84 -7.96 4.71
C GLU A 30 -5.25 -6.61 5.31
N MET A 31 -4.26 -5.78 5.61
CA MET A 31 -4.40 -4.41 6.10
C MET A 31 -3.58 -3.48 5.22
N ASP A 32 -4.23 -2.61 4.44
CA ASP A 32 -3.53 -1.56 3.71
C ASP A 32 -3.67 -0.23 4.46
N ALA A 33 -2.55 0.36 4.88
CA ALA A 33 -2.54 1.61 5.65
C ALA A 33 -3.34 2.74 4.98
N GLU A 34 -3.40 2.77 3.65
CA GLU A 34 -4.18 3.77 2.90
C GLU A 34 -5.69 3.60 3.15
N ASP A 35 -6.19 2.37 3.37
CA ASP A 35 -7.59 2.13 3.74
C ASP A 35 -7.95 2.69 5.13
N TYR A 36 -6.97 2.77 6.01
CA TYR A 36 -7.15 3.36 7.34
C TYR A 36 -7.06 4.88 7.32
N TYR A 37 -6.24 5.44 6.43
CA TYR A 37 -6.22 6.90 6.21
C TYR A 37 -7.48 7.40 5.51
N PHE A 38 -8.01 6.62 4.56
CA PHE A 38 -9.14 6.99 3.71
C PHE A 38 -10.20 5.87 3.67
N PRO A 39 -10.91 5.59 4.78
CA PRO A 39 -11.81 4.44 4.88
C PRO A 39 -12.95 4.48 3.87
N GLU A 40 -13.42 5.67 3.50
CA GLU A 40 -14.46 5.87 2.48
C GLU A 40 -14.00 5.49 1.07
N GLN A 41 -12.68 5.38 0.85
CA GLN A 41 -12.11 5.01 -0.45
C GLN A 41 -11.79 3.51 -0.57
N LYS A 42 -12.01 2.74 0.48
CA LYS A 42 -11.65 1.30 0.53
C LYS A 42 -12.30 0.50 -0.60
N GLU A 43 -13.58 0.71 -0.85
CA GLU A 43 -14.31 -0.02 -1.90
C GLU A 43 -13.81 0.34 -3.30
N SER A 44 -13.54 1.61 -3.57
CA SER A 44 -12.99 2.06 -4.85
C SER A 44 -11.54 1.56 -5.09
N ARG A 45 -10.82 1.24 -4.02
CA ARG A 45 -9.48 0.63 -4.11
C ARG A 45 -9.55 -0.86 -4.42
N LYS A 46 -10.49 -1.59 -3.84
CA LYS A 46 -10.75 -3.00 -4.18
C LYS A 46 -11.01 -3.15 -5.68
N TRP A 47 -11.82 -2.23 -6.25
CA TRP A 47 -12.07 -2.23 -7.68
C TRP A 47 -10.78 -2.12 -8.52
N ALA A 48 -9.80 -1.32 -8.12
CA ALA A 48 -8.53 -1.18 -8.85
C ALA A 48 -7.71 -2.48 -8.93
N MET A 49 -7.99 -3.45 -8.07
CA MET A 49 -7.41 -4.79 -8.06
C MET A 49 -8.26 -5.82 -8.81
N ASP A 50 -9.51 -5.51 -9.10
CA ASP A 50 -10.39 -6.36 -9.90
C ASP A 50 -10.23 -6.01 -11.39
N PRO A 51 -9.73 -6.94 -12.24
CA PRO A 51 -9.58 -6.70 -13.67
C PRO A 51 -10.91 -6.45 -14.39
N ASN A 52 -12.04 -6.90 -13.82
CA ASN A 52 -13.39 -6.72 -14.37
C ASN A 52 -14.14 -5.53 -13.75
N GLY A 53 -13.53 -4.85 -12.77
CA GLY A 53 -14.14 -3.70 -12.13
C GLY A 53 -14.33 -2.52 -13.10
N LEU A 54 -15.41 -1.74 -12.92
CA LEU A 54 -15.66 -0.52 -13.69
C LEU A 54 -15.04 0.69 -12.99
N PRO A 55 -14.57 1.71 -13.76
CA PRO A 55 -14.04 2.93 -13.17
C PRO A 55 -15.10 3.70 -12.39
N VAL A 56 -14.66 4.38 -11.32
CA VAL A 56 -15.48 5.36 -10.61
C VAL A 56 -15.58 6.61 -11.50
N THR A 57 -16.58 6.68 -12.34
CA THR A 57 -16.75 7.76 -13.33
C THR A 57 -17.61 8.91 -12.80
N GLU A 58 -18.54 8.62 -11.89
CA GLU A 58 -19.42 9.64 -11.34
C GLU A 58 -18.69 10.52 -10.31
N PRO A 59 -18.92 11.84 -10.32
CA PRO A 59 -18.42 12.73 -9.29
C PRO A 59 -18.95 12.29 -7.92
N LEU A 60 -18.06 11.95 -7.00
CA LEU A 60 -18.44 11.82 -5.60
C LEU A 60 -18.61 13.22 -5.02
N GLY A 61 -19.54 13.41 -4.11
CA GLY A 61 -19.81 14.72 -3.47
C GLY A 61 -18.58 15.38 -2.84
N THR A 62 -17.57 14.58 -2.45
CA THR A 62 -16.23 15.00 -2.10
C THR A 62 -15.21 14.39 -3.05
N ILE A 63 -14.15 15.13 -3.39
CA ILE A 63 -13.03 14.60 -4.17
C ILE A 63 -12.40 13.44 -3.39
N PRO A 64 -12.23 12.24 -3.98
CA PRO A 64 -11.58 11.11 -3.33
C PRO A 64 -10.21 11.48 -2.77
N PHE A 65 -9.86 10.98 -1.58
CA PHE A 65 -8.61 11.26 -0.86
C PHE A 65 -8.42 12.71 -0.41
N SER A 66 -9.46 13.53 -0.38
CA SER A 66 -9.37 14.92 0.10
C SER A 66 -9.40 15.04 1.63
N VAL A 67 -10.04 14.10 2.31
CA VAL A 67 -10.13 14.06 3.78
C VAL A 67 -9.41 12.82 4.30
N SER A 68 -8.34 13.05 5.04
CA SER A 68 -7.51 12.00 5.65
C SER A 68 -7.73 11.95 7.16
N ARG A 69 -7.77 10.75 7.72
CA ARG A 69 -7.61 10.59 9.16
C ARG A 69 -6.22 11.00 9.60
N THR A 70 -6.10 11.40 10.86
CA THR A 70 -4.81 11.66 11.49
C THR A 70 -4.02 10.36 11.65
N LYS A 71 -2.71 10.48 11.78
CA LYS A 71 -1.84 9.33 12.00
C LYS A 71 -2.19 8.59 13.30
N GLU A 72 -2.59 9.31 14.34
CA GLU A 72 -2.99 8.74 15.62
C GLU A 72 -4.26 7.88 15.49
N GLU A 73 -5.28 8.39 14.82
CA GLU A 73 -6.51 7.63 14.53
C GLU A 73 -6.22 6.36 13.73
N VAL A 74 -5.35 6.45 12.72
CA VAL A 74 -4.92 5.30 11.92
C VAL A 74 -4.19 4.26 12.78
N GLN A 75 -3.26 4.69 13.64
CA GLN A 75 -2.54 3.79 14.53
C GLN A 75 -3.47 3.09 15.51
N ASN A 76 -4.43 3.81 16.10
CA ASN A 76 -5.41 3.23 17.00
C ASN A 76 -6.32 2.21 16.31
N ALA A 77 -6.75 2.49 15.08
CA ALA A 77 -7.53 1.55 14.28
C ALA A 77 -6.74 0.29 13.92
N LEU A 78 -5.47 0.41 13.49
CA LEU A 78 -4.58 -0.72 13.23
C LEU A 78 -4.37 -1.59 14.47
N ILE A 79 -4.12 -0.98 15.63
CA ILE A 79 -3.92 -1.71 16.90
C ILE A 79 -5.19 -2.49 17.30
N ASN A 80 -6.36 -1.92 17.07
CA ASN A 80 -7.63 -2.62 17.33
C ASN A 80 -7.78 -3.83 16.41
N ASP A 81 -7.49 -3.69 15.11
CA ASP A 81 -7.59 -4.78 14.16
C ASP A 81 -6.54 -5.89 14.41
N PHE A 82 -5.35 -5.56 14.92
CA PHE A 82 -4.37 -6.58 15.34
C PHE A 82 -4.87 -7.47 16.50
N ARG A 83 -5.79 -6.98 17.31
CA ARG A 83 -6.41 -7.79 18.39
C ARG A 83 -7.43 -8.77 17.83
N ILE A 84 -8.12 -8.38 16.78
CA ILE A 84 -9.14 -9.20 16.11
C ILE A 84 -8.47 -10.19 15.15
N HIS A 85 -7.43 -9.73 14.44
CA HIS A 85 -6.70 -10.48 13.43
C HIS A 85 -5.23 -10.63 13.83
N PRO A 86 -4.90 -11.61 14.69
CA PRO A 86 -3.53 -11.80 15.19
C PRO A 86 -2.54 -12.19 14.08
N ARG A 87 -3.02 -12.80 12.98
CA ARG A 87 -2.23 -13.05 11.76
C ARG A 87 -2.59 -12.03 10.71
N PHE A 88 -1.67 -11.13 10.39
CA PHE A 88 -1.93 -10.02 9.49
C PHE A 88 -0.79 -9.72 8.52
N ILE A 89 -1.14 -9.06 7.43
CA ILE A 89 -0.22 -8.43 6.47
C ILE A 89 -0.52 -6.93 6.48
N LEU A 90 0.42 -6.12 6.95
CA LEU A 90 0.31 -4.66 6.88
C LEU A 90 1.08 -4.13 5.67
N SER A 91 0.40 -3.48 4.73
CA SER A 91 1.05 -2.74 3.66
C SER A 91 1.07 -1.23 3.94
N SER A 92 2.26 -0.60 3.82
CA SER A 92 2.44 0.83 4.05
C SER A 92 3.59 1.40 3.22
N VAL A 93 3.66 2.73 3.09
CA VAL A 93 4.76 3.37 2.35
C VAL A 93 6.07 3.31 3.15
N THR A 94 5.99 3.55 4.45
CA THR A 94 7.12 3.55 5.38
C THR A 94 6.73 2.83 6.67
N MET A 95 7.74 2.46 7.47
CA MET A 95 7.56 1.87 8.79
C MET A 95 7.66 2.93 9.92
N ASN A 96 7.21 4.15 9.64
CA ASN A 96 7.20 5.24 10.63
C ASN A 96 5.98 5.16 11.56
N TRP A 97 5.76 3.98 12.16
CA TRP A 97 4.69 3.70 13.11
C TRP A 97 5.18 3.83 14.57
N ASN A 98 4.25 3.80 15.53
CA ASN A 98 4.61 3.71 16.94
C ASN A 98 5.07 2.28 17.29
N GLU A 99 5.69 2.13 18.48
CA GLU A 99 6.23 0.87 18.94
C GLU A 99 5.17 -0.24 19.08
N ALA A 100 3.94 0.12 19.44
CA ALA A 100 2.84 -0.83 19.58
C ALA A 100 2.48 -1.54 18.23
N ILE A 101 2.79 -0.90 17.10
CA ILE A 101 2.65 -1.48 15.77
C ILE A 101 3.93 -2.21 15.37
N LEU A 102 5.10 -1.54 15.53
CA LEU A 102 6.38 -2.10 15.08
C LEU A 102 6.73 -3.41 15.77
N SER A 103 6.45 -3.54 17.07
CA SER A 103 6.72 -4.75 17.86
C SER A 103 5.87 -5.97 17.45
N ARG A 104 4.85 -5.79 16.64
CA ARG A 104 4.00 -6.87 16.14
C ARG A 104 4.41 -7.41 14.77
N VAL A 105 5.41 -6.78 14.14
CA VAL A 105 5.94 -7.22 12.84
C VAL A 105 7.05 -8.23 13.06
N ASP A 106 6.83 -9.48 12.67
CA ASP A 106 7.80 -10.57 12.80
C ASP A 106 8.71 -10.69 11.58
N LEU A 107 8.23 -10.27 10.40
CA LEU A 107 8.96 -10.30 9.14
C LEU A 107 8.49 -9.18 8.22
N ALA A 108 9.43 -8.48 7.63
CA ALA A 108 9.13 -7.36 6.75
C ALA A 108 9.70 -7.54 5.34
N PHE A 109 8.97 -7.08 4.33
CA PHE A 109 9.36 -7.09 2.92
C PHE A 109 9.45 -5.66 2.40
N LEU A 110 10.68 -5.21 2.08
CA LEU A 110 10.92 -3.95 1.41
C LEU A 110 10.81 -4.13 -0.10
N VAL A 111 9.80 -3.55 -0.72
CA VAL A 111 9.59 -3.64 -2.17
C VAL A 111 10.24 -2.45 -2.86
N GLN A 112 11.34 -2.71 -3.57
CA GLN A 112 12.09 -1.71 -4.33
C GLN A 112 11.71 -1.75 -5.80
N THR A 113 11.43 -0.58 -6.37
CA THR A 113 11.06 -0.42 -7.79
C THR A 113 11.60 0.92 -8.28
N PRO A 114 12.23 0.97 -9.46
CA PRO A 114 12.72 2.20 -10.05
C PRO A 114 11.65 3.29 -10.16
N LEU A 115 12.05 4.55 -10.04
CA LEU A 115 11.14 5.70 -10.04
C LEU A 115 10.23 5.74 -11.26
N GLU A 116 10.79 5.56 -12.45
CA GLU A 116 10.03 5.62 -13.71
C GLU A 116 8.92 4.56 -13.77
N GLU A 117 9.25 3.33 -13.35
CA GLU A 117 8.27 2.25 -13.32
C GLU A 117 7.18 2.52 -12.26
N ARG A 118 7.54 3.09 -11.11
CA ARG A 118 6.56 3.49 -10.09
C ARG A 118 5.60 4.56 -10.60
N LEU A 119 6.11 5.60 -11.24
CA LEU A 119 5.29 6.68 -11.79
C LEU A 119 4.37 6.19 -12.92
N LYS A 120 4.87 5.31 -13.79
CA LYS A 120 4.07 4.65 -14.82
C LYS A 120 2.90 3.86 -14.21
N ARG A 121 3.17 3.05 -13.19
CA ARG A 121 2.14 2.25 -12.49
C ARG A 121 1.12 3.13 -11.78
N ILE A 122 1.56 4.21 -11.14
CA ILE A 122 0.66 5.19 -10.50
C ILE A 122 -0.30 5.75 -11.55
N ARG A 123 0.23 6.25 -12.67
CA ARG A 123 -0.59 6.84 -13.73
C ARG A 123 -1.61 5.85 -14.30
N ILE A 124 -1.18 4.65 -14.68
CA ILE A 124 -2.07 3.60 -15.23
C ILE A 124 -3.18 3.25 -14.23
N ARG A 125 -2.84 3.11 -12.94
CA ARG A 125 -3.80 2.81 -11.89
C ARG A 125 -4.83 3.92 -11.73
N GLU A 126 -4.39 5.18 -11.73
CA GLU A 126 -5.27 6.35 -11.61
C GLU A 126 -6.22 6.46 -12.79
N GLU A 127 -5.71 6.35 -14.01
CA GLU A 127 -6.51 6.38 -15.23
C GLU A 127 -7.54 5.23 -15.27
N LYS A 128 -7.10 4.02 -14.88
CA LYS A 128 -8.00 2.87 -14.77
C LYS A 128 -9.09 3.08 -13.71
N ARG A 129 -8.76 3.72 -12.59
CA ARG A 129 -9.66 3.87 -11.43
C ARG A 129 -10.65 5.01 -11.58
N PHE A 130 -10.22 6.11 -12.17
CA PHE A 130 -10.99 7.36 -12.21
C PHE A 130 -11.30 7.87 -13.62
N GLY A 131 -10.82 7.19 -14.67
CA GLY A 131 -11.12 7.54 -16.05
C GLY A 131 -10.74 8.98 -16.38
N GLU A 132 -11.68 9.70 -17.01
CA GLU A 132 -11.49 11.09 -17.46
C GLU A 132 -11.31 12.09 -16.31
N ARG A 133 -11.73 11.77 -15.11
CA ARG A 133 -11.59 12.65 -13.93
C ARG A 133 -10.15 13.05 -13.62
N VAL A 134 -9.16 12.23 -14.00
CA VAL A 134 -7.73 12.49 -13.79
C VAL A 134 -7.02 13.06 -15.02
N LEU A 135 -7.74 13.25 -16.13
CA LEU A 135 -7.23 13.89 -17.33
C LEU A 135 -7.36 15.42 -17.25
N PRO A 136 -6.65 16.20 -18.10
CA PRO A 136 -6.79 17.66 -18.13
C PRO A 136 -8.26 18.09 -18.25
N GLY A 137 -8.70 18.93 -17.31
CA GLY A 137 -10.10 19.38 -17.20
C GLY A 137 -10.97 18.55 -16.26
N GLY A 138 -10.53 17.38 -15.83
CA GLY A 138 -11.23 16.57 -14.82
C GLY A 138 -11.07 17.12 -13.40
N ASP A 139 -12.04 16.84 -12.54
CA ASP A 139 -12.13 17.34 -11.16
C ASP A 139 -10.99 16.85 -10.25
N MET A 140 -10.38 15.73 -10.57
CA MET A 140 -9.24 15.13 -9.83
C MET A 140 -7.88 15.44 -10.48
N TYR A 141 -7.83 16.15 -11.61
CA TYR A 141 -6.58 16.33 -12.37
C TYR A 141 -5.47 16.99 -11.53
N LEU A 142 -5.77 18.11 -10.88
CA LEU A 142 -4.79 18.85 -10.09
C LEU A 142 -4.31 18.02 -8.89
N GLN A 143 -5.22 17.40 -8.15
CA GLN A 143 -4.89 16.55 -7.01
C GLN A 143 -3.94 15.41 -7.40
N GLN A 144 -4.24 14.71 -8.52
CA GLN A 144 -3.41 13.60 -8.97
C GLN A 144 -2.07 14.08 -9.56
N MET A 145 -2.01 15.25 -10.16
CA MET A 145 -0.77 15.86 -10.59
C MET A 145 0.14 16.20 -9.39
N GLU A 146 -0.42 16.77 -8.33
CA GLU A 146 0.29 17.04 -7.08
C GLU A 146 0.79 15.74 -6.43
N PHE A 147 -0.04 14.71 -6.36
CA PHE A 147 0.34 13.39 -5.84
C PHE A 147 1.49 12.75 -6.62
N ARG A 148 1.46 12.83 -7.96
CA ARG A 148 2.55 12.32 -8.82
C ARG A 148 3.83 13.12 -8.61
N THR A 149 3.73 14.44 -8.49
CA THR A 149 4.87 15.34 -8.21
C THR A 149 5.48 15.03 -6.84
N ALA A 150 4.66 14.91 -5.81
CA ALA A 150 5.12 14.51 -4.48
C ALA A 150 5.77 13.12 -4.49
N SER A 151 5.20 12.15 -5.22
CA SER A 151 5.76 10.80 -5.37
C SER A 151 7.09 10.78 -6.11
N LYS A 152 7.28 11.70 -7.09
CA LYS A 152 8.54 11.88 -7.83
C LYS A 152 9.64 12.47 -6.95
N ASN A 153 9.30 13.48 -6.15
CA ASN A 153 10.25 14.23 -5.33
C ASN A 153 10.55 13.58 -3.97
N ARG A 154 9.89 12.47 -3.66
CA ARG A 154 10.10 11.74 -2.41
C ARG A 154 11.49 11.15 -2.33
N ASP A 155 12.13 11.25 -1.15
CA ASP A 155 13.46 10.65 -0.92
C ASP A 155 13.42 9.15 -1.28
N PRO A 156 14.22 8.69 -2.27
CA PRO A 156 14.24 7.28 -2.68
C PRO A 156 14.63 6.32 -1.55
N LYS A 157 15.33 6.81 -0.52
CA LYS A 157 15.76 6.04 0.66
C LYS A 157 14.81 6.14 1.86
N GLU A 158 13.69 6.84 1.74
CA GLU A 158 12.78 7.06 2.87
C GLU A 158 12.25 5.75 3.46
N ALA A 159 11.84 4.82 2.59
CA ALA A 159 11.38 3.50 3.04
C ALA A 159 12.51 2.74 3.76
N GLU A 160 13.72 2.70 3.21
CA GLU A 160 14.88 2.05 3.83
C GLU A 160 15.25 2.68 5.17
N LYS A 161 15.22 4.03 5.25
CA LYS A 161 15.48 4.74 6.51
C LYS A 161 14.48 4.37 7.59
N SER A 162 13.20 4.25 7.22
CA SER A 162 12.13 3.85 8.15
C SER A 162 12.29 2.41 8.65
N ALA A 163 12.87 1.54 7.84
CA ALA A 163 13.12 0.14 8.17
C ALA A 163 14.08 -0.06 9.37
N LYS A 164 14.95 0.91 9.64
CA LYS A 164 15.89 0.87 10.79
C LYS A 164 15.21 0.79 12.15
N ARG A 165 13.92 1.07 12.21
CA ARG A 165 13.10 0.99 13.42
C ARG A 165 12.52 -0.40 13.68
N LEU A 166 12.61 -1.30 12.72
CA LEU A 166 12.12 -2.67 12.84
C LEU A 166 13.17 -3.55 13.57
N ASN A 167 12.68 -4.36 14.49
CA ASN A 167 13.48 -5.36 15.20
C ASN A 167 13.23 -6.78 14.66
N CYS A 168 12.92 -6.90 13.37
CA CYS A 168 12.66 -8.17 12.70
C CYS A 168 13.49 -8.29 11.42
N PRO A 169 13.63 -9.51 10.85
CA PRO A 169 14.26 -9.69 9.55
C PRO A 169 13.57 -8.88 8.45
N ILE A 170 14.36 -8.31 7.55
CA ILE A 170 13.88 -7.54 6.39
C ILE A 170 14.38 -8.20 5.12
N VAL A 171 13.45 -8.56 4.24
CA VAL A 171 13.74 -9.15 2.93
C VAL A 171 13.48 -8.10 1.86
N VAL A 172 14.50 -7.80 1.05
CA VAL A 172 14.33 -6.88 -0.09
C VAL A 172 13.77 -7.65 -1.28
N LEU A 173 12.66 -7.16 -1.83
CA LEU A 173 12.01 -7.69 -3.02
C LEU A 173 12.21 -6.75 -4.21
N ASP A 174 12.48 -7.31 -5.37
CA ASP A 174 12.51 -6.58 -6.64
C ASP A 174 11.08 -6.42 -7.16
N GLY A 175 10.54 -5.22 -7.05
CA GLY A 175 9.19 -4.91 -7.51
C GLY A 175 9.03 -4.88 -9.03
N THR A 176 10.09 -5.04 -9.82
CA THR A 176 10.01 -5.20 -11.28
C THR A 176 9.70 -6.64 -11.70
N LYS A 177 9.93 -7.59 -10.78
CA LYS A 177 9.60 -9.00 -11.00
C LYS A 177 8.09 -9.23 -10.99
N SER A 178 7.65 -10.33 -11.58
CA SER A 178 6.25 -10.73 -11.56
C SER A 178 5.77 -10.99 -10.12
N VAL A 179 4.46 -10.89 -9.93
CA VAL A 179 3.82 -11.22 -8.64
C VAL A 179 4.14 -12.68 -8.26
N GLU A 180 4.08 -13.59 -9.22
CA GLU A 180 4.35 -15.01 -9.01
C GLU A 180 5.78 -15.28 -8.54
N GLU A 181 6.79 -14.65 -9.20
CA GLU A 181 8.20 -14.78 -8.80
C GLU A 181 8.43 -14.27 -7.38
N ASN A 182 7.86 -13.11 -7.06
CA ASN A 182 7.96 -12.54 -5.71
C ASN A 182 7.23 -13.40 -4.67
N LEU A 183 6.04 -13.93 -4.97
CA LEU A 183 5.32 -14.84 -4.06
C LEU A 183 6.11 -16.12 -3.80
N LYS A 184 6.67 -16.75 -4.81
CA LYS A 184 7.57 -17.91 -4.64
C LYS A 184 8.73 -17.60 -3.70
N ARG A 185 9.28 -16.39 -3.76
CA ARG A 185 10.34 -15.95 -2.86
C ARG A 185 9.83 -15.71 -1.44
N ILE A 186 8.70 -15.02 -1.28
CA ILE A 186 8.07 -14.70 0.00
C ILE A 186 7.73 -15.98 0.76
N LEU A 187 7.10 -16.96 0.10
CA LEU A 187 6.67 -18.22 0.71
C LEU A 187 7.82 -19.05 1.28
N ARG A 188 9.06 -18.86 0.85
CA ARG A 188 10.24 -19.52 1.44
C ARG A 188 10.58 -19.05 2.85
N TYR A 189 10.06 -17.91 3.27
CA TYR A 189 10.26 -17.33 4.60
C TYR A 189 9.10 -17.64 5.55
N LEU A 190 8.03 -18.20 5.04
CA LEU A 190 6.87 -18.60 5.83
C LEU A 190 6.93 -20.08 6.17
N PRO A 191 6.46 -20.49 7.38
CA PRO A 191 6.48 -21.89 7.80
C PRO A 191 5.55 -22.76 6.96
#